data_f9f43f447fbb427122030621f8cb2ba3
#
_entry.id   f9f43f447fbb427122030621f8cb2ba3
#
_cell.length_a   1.000
_cell.length_b   1.000
_cell.length_c   1.000
_cell.angle_alpha   90.00
_cell.angle_beta   90.00
_cell.angle_gamma   90.00
#
_symmetry.space_group_name_H-M   'P 1'
#
loop_
_entity.id
_entity.type
_entity.pdbx_description
1 polymer ?
#
loop_
_entity_poly.entity_id
_entity_poly.type
_entity_poly.pdbx_seq_one_letter_code
_entity_poly.pdbx_strand_id
1 'polypeptide(L)'
;MRTTPQTFLRFIAGAAIAAAVLFLVWYFRSIVVYVLISAVLAVMGNPLVKRLAALHVKGWKVPRWLAALATLIVIWVVLATLCSLFVPLVFNKIYQLSNVDFATVVASIEEPIARAQSYLHEFFAMPESTFSLSEALASALKQVIDIESLNTVFASIVNVVLSSVIAIFSITFITFFFLRDEGLFYAMITAMFPERYHENITRALDSVTLLLARYFTGILSESLLLMVAVSLTMMAFGMKAADAAFIGLVMGVMNVVPYAGPLIGGVVSVFVGIVTPIGGMTVG
;
A
#
# COMPACT_ATOMS: atom_id res chain seq x y z
N MET A 1 46.97 20.60 -13.53
CA MET A 1 46.07 21.45 -12.69
C MET A 1 46.64 21.45 -11.28
N ARG A 2 47.25 22.54 -10.82
CA ARG A 2 47.77 22.65 -9.43
C ARG A 2 46.59 22.96 -8.53
N THR A 3 46.08 21.98 -7.82
CA THR A 3 45.09 22.18 -6.78
C THR A 3 45.74 22.98 -5.65
N THR A 4 45.34 24.21 -5.45
CA THR A 4 45.79 25.03 -4.31
C THR A 4 45.43 24.34 -3.00
N PRO A 5 46.28 24.34 -1.96
CA PRO A 5 45.99 23.66 -0.68
C PRO A 5 44.64 24.08 -0.06
N GLN A 6 44.20 25.26 -0.34
CA GLN A 6 42.87 25.75 0.11
C GLN A 6 41.68 25.08 -0.60
N THR A 7 41.83 24.68 -1.86
CA THR A 7 40.78 23.96 -2.60
C THR A 7 40.65 22.53 -2.09
N PHE A 8 41.77 21.90 -1.77
CA PHE A 8 41.84 20.55 -1.20
C PHE A 8 41.23 20.51 0.21
N LEU A 9 41.53 21.52 1.06
CA LEU A 9 40.96 21.63 2.40
C LEU A 9 39.43 21.85 2.36
N ARG A 10 38.95 22.68 1.44
CA ARG A 10 37.50 22.89 1.22
C ARG A 10 36.78 21.63 0.75
N PHE A 11 37.45 20.82 -0.09
CA PHE A 11 36.89 19.56 -0.56
C PHE A 11 36.81 18.53 0.58
N ILE A 12 37.85 18.42 1.42
CA ILE A 12 37.84 17.53 2.61
C ILE A 12 36.78 17.99 3.61
N ALA A 13 36.70 19.28 3.89
CA ALA A 13 35.67 19.81 4.78
C ALA A 13 34.25 19.57 4.23
N GLY A 14 34.03 19.75 2.94
CA GLY A 14 32.76 19.43 2.29
C GLY A 14 32.41 17.94 2.35
N ALA A 15 33.39 17.06 2.11
CA ALA A 15 33.23 15.61 2.21
C ALA A 15 32.93 15.18 3.67
N ALA A 16 33.61 15.78 4.65
CA ALA A 16 33.38 15.49 6.07
C ALA A 16 31.96 15.95 6.51
N ILE A 17 31.50 17.11 6.08
CA ILE A 17 30.15 17.60 6.35
C ILE A 17 29.12 16.68 5.68
N ALA A 18 29.32 16.29 4.43
CA ALA A 18 28.43 15.37 3.72
C ALA A 18 28.35 14.01 4.44
N ALA A 19 29.51 13.47 4.86
CA ALA A 19 29.56 12.22 5.62
C ALA A 19 28.85 12.35 6.98
N ALA A 20 29.02 13.45 7.68
CA ALA A 20 28.31 13.72 8.95
C ALA A 20 26.81 13.83 8.77
N VAL A 21 26.32 14.49 7.71
CA VAL A 21 24.89 14.59 7.36
C VAL A 21 24.33 13.21 7.02
N LEU A 22 25.02 12.42 6.19
CA LEU A 22 24.61 11.05 5.85
C LEU A 22 24.55 10.15 7.09
N PHE A 23 25.53 10.27 7.98
CA PHE A 23 25.54 9.55 9.26
C PHE A 23 24.34 9.95 10.14
N LEU A 24 24.05 11.24 10.27
CA LEU A 24 22.88 11.73 11.00
C LEU A 24 21.57 11.22 10.41
N VAL A 25 21.40 11.27 9.09
CA VAL A 25 20.21 10.74 8.41
C VAL A 25 20.08 9.24 8.65
N TRP A 26 21.18 8.49 8.58
CA TRP A 26 21.19 7.06 8.85
C TRP A 26 20.87 6.75 10.32
N TYR A 27 21.43 7.48 11.24
CA TYR A 27 21.20 7.31 12.69
C TYR A 27 19.76 7.63 13.08
N PHE A 28 19.21 8.73 12.54
CA PHE A 28 17.83 9.15 12.76
C PHE A 28 16.84 8.65 11.70
N ARG A 29 17.17 7.58 10.99
CA ARG A 29 16.34 7.05 9.88
C ARG A 29 14.86 6.90 10.24
N SER A 30 14.53 6.46 11.45
CA SER A 30 13.14 6.31 11.89
C SER A 30 12.41 7.66 11.92
N ILE A 31 13.06 8.71 12.42
CA ILE A 31 12.47 10.06 12.44
C ILE A 31 12.29 10.59 11.03
N VAL A 32 13.29 10.39 10.16
CA VAL A 32 13.18 10.78 8.74
C VAL A 32 12.00 10.08 8.06
N VAL A 33 11.84 8.78 8.29
CA VAL A 33 10.70 8.02 7.77
C VAL A 33 9.38 8.55 8.32
N TYR A 34 9.30 8.85 9.63
CA TYR A 34 8.08 9.42 10.23
C TYR A 34 7.73 10.77 9.61
N VAL A 35 8.71 11.64 9.39
CA VAL A 35 8.53 12.95 8.73
C VAL A 35 8.04 12.76 7.29
N LEU A 36 8.63 11.84 6.53
CA LEU A 36 8.22 11.56 5.14
C LEU A 36 6.78 11.00 5.07
N ILE A 37 6.44 10.03 5.92
CA ILE A 37 5.07 9.49 5.98
C ILE A 37 4.10 10.61 6.36
N SER A 38 4.45 11.42 7.36
CA SER A 38 3.62 12.55 7.80
C SER A 38 3.43 13.61 6.72
N ALA A 39 4.47 13.88 5.92
CA ALA A 39 4.37 14.80 4.78
C ALA A 39 3.41 14.26 3.72
N VAL A 40 3.48 12.97 3.40
CA VAL A 40 2.56 12.32 2.46
C VAL A 40 1.12 12.39 2.98
N LEU A 41 0.88 12.01 4.24
CA LEU A 41 -0.45 12.09 4.87
C LEU A 41 -0.98 13.52 4.90
N ALA A 42 -0.12 14.50 5.15
CA ALA A 42 -0.49 15.92 5.12
C ALA A 42 -0.86 16.38 3.70
N VAL A 43 -0.11 15.97 2.68
CA VAL A 43 -0.43 16.26 1.28
C VAL A 43 -1.78 15.66 0.90
N MET A 44 -2.05 14.41 1.30
CA MET A 44 -3.33 13.74 1.06
C MET A 44 -4.50 14.41 1.82
N GLY A 45 -4.25 14.84 3.06
CA GLY A 45 -5.25 15.47 3.93
C GLY A 45 -5.53 16.94 3.63
N ASN A 46 -4.58 17.66 3.01
CA ASN A 46 -4.68 19.11 2.79
C ASN A 46 -5.93 19.55 2.00
N PRO A 47 -6.38 18.85 0.93
CA PRO A 47 -7.64 19.18 0.24
C PRO A 47 -8.84 19.14 1.19
N LEU A 48 -8.87 18.19 2.11
CA LEU A 48 -9.94 18.05 3.10
C LEU A 48 -9.88 19.18 4.13
N VAL A 49 -8.69 19.52 4.63
CA VAL A 49 -8.49 20.67 5.53
C VAL A 49 -8.99 21.96 4.89
N LYS A 50 -8.61 22.20 3.62
CA LYS A 50 -9.06 23.41 2.87
C LYS A 50 -10.58 23.47 2.73
N ARG A 51 -11.24 22.33 2.44
CA ARG A 51 -12.71 22.24 2.36
C ARG A 51 -13.35 22.49 3.71
N LEU A 52 -12.87 21.87 4.78
CA LEU A 52 -13.39 22.02 6.13
C LEU A 52 -13.17 23.45 6.67
N ALA A 53 -12.01 24.04 6.45
CA ALA A 53 -11.71 25.42 6.86
C ALA A 53 -12.53 26.47 6.08
N ALA A 54 -13.01 26.13 4.87
CA ALA A 54 -13.90 26.99 4.09
C ALA A 54 -15.36 26.95 4.58
N LEU A 55 -15.72 25.98 5.42
CA LEU A 55 -17.08 25.86 5.96
C LEU A 55 -17.34 26.98 6.97
N HIS A 56 -18.50 27.61 6.82
CA HIS A 56 -19.03 28.60 7.78
C HIS A 56 -20.12 27.92 8.60
N VAL A 57 -19.84 27.64 9.86
CA VAL A 57 -20.85 27.06 10.79
C VAL A 57 -21.37 28.19 11.67
N LYS A 58 -22.66 28.50 11.53
CA LYS A 58 -23.34 29.58 12.28
C LYS A 58 -22.62 30.95 12.23
N GLY A 59 -22.05 31.34 11.08
CA GLY A 59 -21.37 32.64 10.92
C GLY A 59 -19.90 32.66 11.41
N TRP A 60 -19.39 31.57 11.96
CA TRP A 60 -17.99 31.46 12.40
C TRP A 60 -17.19 30.64 11.39
N LYS A 61 -16.02 31.16 11.00
CA LYS A 61 -15.06 30.40 10.17
C LYS A 61 -14.42 29.32 11.04
N VAL A 62 -14.41 28.08 10.57
CA VAL A 62 -13.72 26.99 11.24
C VAL A 62 -12.21 27.31 11.29
N PRO A 63 -11.59 27.43 12.48
CA PRO A 63 -10.17 27.69 12.56
C PRO A 63 -9.39 26.50 12.00
N ARG A 64 -8.27 26.80 11.34
CA ARG A 64 -7.48 25.79 10.61
C ARG A 64 -7.02 24.61 11.46
N TRP A 65 -6.71 24.85 12.75
CA TRP A 65 -6.31 23.78 13.66
C TRP A 65 -7.43 22.75 13.92
N LEU A 66 -8.70 23.22 13.98
CA LEU A 66 -9.86 22.32 14.09
C LEU A 66 -10.08 21.53 12.80
N ALA A 67 -9.93 22.18 11.63
CA ALA A 67 -10.01 21.50 10.34
C ALA A 67 -8.91 20.44 10.19
N ALA A 68 -7.67 20.73 10.63
CA ALA A 68 -6.58 19.79 10.64
C ALA A 68 -6.84 18.60 11.57
N LEU A 69 -7.33 18.85 12.78
CA LEU A 69 -7.69 17.81 13.75
C LEU A 69 -8.83 16.93 13.23
N ALA A 70 -9.88 17.54 12.67
CA ALA A 70 -10.99 16.79 12.06
C ALA A 70 -10.51 15.93 10.88
N THR A 71 -9.64 16.45 10.01
CA THR A 71 -9.04 15.68 8.92
C THR A 71 -8.22 14.52 9.44
N LEU A 72 -7.43 14.72 10.47
CA LEU A 72 -6.63 13.67 11.10
C LEU A 72 -7.51 12.57 11.68
N ILE A 73 -8.61 12.94 12.36
CA ILE A 73 -9.61 11.97 12.86
C ILE A 73 -10.20 11.19 11.70
N VAL A 74 -10.59 11.87 10.59
CA VAL A 74 -11.11 11.18 9.40
C VAL A 74 -10.10 10.19 8.84
N ILE A 75 -8.82 10.57 8.71
CA ILE A 75 -7.77 9.66 8.24
C ILE A 75 -7.68 8.43 9.13
N TRP A 76 -7.67 8.61 10.47
CA TRP A 76 -7.60 7.50 11.41
C TRP A 76 -8.86 6.64 11.41
N VAL A 77 -10.04 7.23 11.29
CA VAL A 77 -11.33 6.50 11.19
C VAL A 77 -11.35 5.66 9.92
N VAL A 78 -10.95 6.23 8.78
CA VAL A 78 -10.87 5.49 7.50
C VAL A 78 -9.89 4.32 7.62
N LEU A 79 -8.71 4.56 8.17
CA LEU A 79 -7.70 3.51 8.35
C LEU A 79 -8.17 2.43 9.32
N ALA A 80 -8.75 2.80 10.46
CA ALA A 80 -9.31 1.85 11.43
C ALA A 80 -10.45 1.03 10.84
N THR A 81 -11.35 1.67 10.07
CA THR A 81 -12.45 0.98 9.38
C THR A 81 -11.90 -0.01 8.35
N LEU A 82 -10.91 0.42 7.55
CA LEU A 82 -10.28 -0.46 6.58
C LEU A 82 -9.62 -1.67 7.28
N CYS A 83 -8.86 -1.45 8.33
CA CYS A 83 -8.25 -2.52 9.13
C CYS A 83 -9.30 -3.43 9.77
N SER A 84 -10.38 -2.86 10.32
CA SER A 84 -11.44 -3.65 10.99
C SER A 84 -12.24 -4.52 10.02
N LEU A 85 -12.32 -4.14 8.75
CA LEU A 85 -12.93 -4.95 7.69
C LEU A 85 -11.94 -5.97 7.12
N PHE A 86 -10.72 -5.52 6.85
CA PHE A 86 -9.71 -6.34 6.19
C PHE A 86 -9.21 -7.49 7.08
N VAL A 87 -8.86 -7.18 8.33
CA VAL A 87 -8.25 -8.15 9.25
C VAL A 87 -9.15 -9.36 9.49
N PRO A 88 -10.44 -9.22 9.91
CA PRO A 88 -11.31 -10.38 10.13
C PRO A 88 -11.58 -11.18 8.85
N LEU A 89 -11.75 -10.49 7.70
CA LEU A 89 -11.98 -11.17 6.43
C LEU A 89 -10.79 -12.05 6.03
N VAL A 90 -9.57 -11.53 6.19
CA VAL A 90 -8.34 -12.27 5.90
C VAL A 90 -8.17 -13.44 6.88
N PHE A 91 -8.33 -13.21 8.18
CA PHE A 91 -8.24 -14.27 9.19
C PHE A 91 -9.25 -15.39 8.95
N ASN A 92 -10.52 -15.06 8.69
CA ASN A 92 -11.55 -16.05 8.41
C ASN A 92 -11.23 -16.86 7.16
N LYS A 93 -10.68 -16.21 6.11
CA LYS A 93 -10.28 -16.94 4.90
C LYS A 93 -9.07 -17.82 5.12
N ILE A 94 -8.03 -17.36 5.81
CA ILE A 94 -6.87 -18.17 6.18
C ILE A 94 -7.33 -19.40 7.00
N TYR A 95 -8.22 -19.20 7.99
CA TYR A 95 -8.74 -20.29 8.79
C TYR A 95 -9.54 -21.30 7.96
N GLN A 96 -10.39 -20.82 7.04
CA GLN A 96 -11.11 -21.71 6.11
C GLN A 96 -10.15 -22.50 5.24
N LEU A 97 -9.12 -21.84 4.70
CA LEU A 97 -8.12 -22.45 3.82
C LEU A 97 -7.21 -23.44 4.56
N SER A 98 -6.90 -23.22 5.83
CA SER A 98 -6.09 -24.13 6.62
C SER A 98 -6.76 -25.48 6.89
N ASN A 99 -8.09 -25.53 6.77
CA ASN A 99 -8.88 -26.75 6.93
C ASN A 99 -9.21 -27.44 5.58
N VAL A 100 -8.73 -26.90 4.46
CA VAL A 100 -8.93 -27.49 3.13
C VAL A 100 -7.84 -28.52 2.87
N ASP A 101 -8.25 -29.73 2.49
CA ASP A 101 -7.32 -30.73 2.02
C ASP A 101 -6.75 -30.33 0.65
N PHE A 102 -5.47 -29.96 0.64
CA PHE A 102 -4.77 -29.54 -0.58
C PHE A 102 -4.75 -30.62 -1.67
N ALA A 103 -4.79 -31.89 -1.29
CA ALA A 103 -4.87 -32.98 -2.27
C ALA A 103 -6.16 -32.90 -3.08
N THR A 104 -7.27 -32.56 -2.43
CA THR A 104 -8.58 -32.40 -3.08
C THR A 104 -8.59 -31.15 -4.00
N VAL A 105 -7.92 -30.05 -3.58
CA VAL A 105 -7.80 -28.84 -4.40
C VAL A 105 -6.97 -29.10 -5.66
N VAL A 106 -5.82 -29.76 -5.51
CA VAL A 106 -4.96 -30.12 -6.66
C VAL A 106 -5.71 -31.03 -7.64
N ALA A 107 -6.42 -32.04 -7.12
CA ALA A 107 -7.22 -32.94 -7.95
C ALA A 107 -8.36 -32.21 -8.71
N SER A 108 -8.98 -31.20 -8.09
CA SER A 108 -10.05 -30.44 -8.73
C SER A 108 -9.55 -29.50 -9.84
N ILE A 109 -8.27 -29.16 -9.85
CA ILE A 109 -7.63 -28.29 -10.85
C ILE A 109 -7.02 -29.11 -12.00
N GLU A 110 -6.70 -30.40 -11.76
CA GLU A 110 -6.07 -31.25 -12.79
C GLU A 110 -6.88 -31.31 -14.09
N GLU A 111 -8.18 -31.49 -14.01
CA GLU A 111 -9.04 -31.59 -15.19
C GLU A 111 -9.14 -30.26 -15.98
N PRO A 112 -9.42 -29.09 -15.37
CA PRO A 112 -9.39 -27.80 -16.06
C PRO A 112 -8.03 -27.47 -16.69
N ILE A 113 -6.94 -27.82 -16.01
CA ILE A 113 -5.57 -27.59 -16.50
C ILE A 113 -5.26 -28.52 -17.68
N ALA A 114 -5.61 -29.78 -17.59
CA ALA A 114 -5.43 -30.73 -18.69
C ALA A 114 -6.20 -30.27 -19.95
N ARG A 115 -7.42 -29.74 -19.79
CA ARG A 115 -8.17 -29.15 -20.89
C ARG A 115 -7.49 -27.89 -21.44
N ALA A 116 -7.01 -27.00 -20.57
CA ALA A 116 -6.28 -25.81 -21.01
C ALA A 116 -4.97 -26.17 -21.73
N GLN A 117 -4.25 -27.20 -21.25
CA GLN A 117 -3.05 -27.72 -21.92
C GLN A 117 -3.39 -28.29 -23.30
N SER A 118 -4.44 -29.06 -23.43
CA SER A 118 -4.84 -29.63 -24.77
C SER A 118 -5.15 -28.51 -25.76
N TYR A 119 -5.85 -27.45 -25.33
CA TYR A 119 -6.09 -26.30 -26.21
C TYR A 119 -4.80 -25.55 -26.59
N LEU A 120 -3.83 -25.39 -25.62
CA LEU A 120 -2.56 -24.74 -25.90
C LEU A 120 -1.69 -25.58 -26.85
N HIS A 121 -1.69 -26.91 -26.71
CA HIS A 121 -1.00 -27.84 -27.62
C HIS A 121 -1.56 -27.79 -29.03
N GLU A 122 -2.88 -27.73 -29.16
CA GLU A 122 -3.55 -27.62 -30.44
C GLU A 122 -3.27 -26.28 -31.15
N PHE A 123 -3.21 -25.16 -30.40
CA PHE A 123 -2.97 -23.83 -30.95
C PHE A 123 -1.50 -23.52 -31.24
N PHE A 124 -0.56 -23.99 -30.41
CA PHE A 124 0.85 -23.61 -30.48
C PHE A 124 1.79 -24.70 -31.00
N ALA A 125 1.29 -25.89 -31.33
CA ALA A 125 2.07 -27.02 -31.84
C ALA A 125 3.36 -27.31 -30.99
N MET A 126 3.26 -27.17 -29.67
CA MET A 126 4.38 -27.41 -28.76
C MET A 126 4.61 -28.91 -28.52
N PRO A 127 5.88 -29.38 -28.46
CA PRO A 127 6.18 -30.78 -28.16
C PRO A 127 5.73 -31.17 -26.74
N GLU A 128 5.15 -32.35 -26.59
CA GLU A 128 4.51 -32.88 -25.37
C GLU A 128 5.45 -33.05 -24.15
N SER A 129 6.74 -32.84 -24.26
CA SER A 129 7.72 -33.34 -23.29
C SER A 129 8.35 -32.34 -22.33
N THR A 130 7.98 -31.04 -22.38
CA THR A 130 8.85 -30.05 -21.73
C THR A 130 8.24 -29.25 -20.57
N PHE A 131 6.94 -29.24 -20.38
CA PHE A 131 6.34 -28.41 -19.31
C PHE A 131 5.01 -28.95 -18.81
N SER A 132 4.99 -29.53 -17.60
CA SER A 132 3.72 -29.85 -16.94
C SER A 132 3.25 -28.61 -16.16
N LEU A 133 2.26 -27.91 -16.72
CA LEU A 133 1.63 -26.74 -16.09
C LEU A 133 1.02 -27.12 -14.71
N SER A 134 0.54 -28.36 -14.56
CA SER A 134 0.02 -28.90 -13.32
C SER A 134 1.10 -29.01 -12.21
N GLU A 135 2.29 -29.51 -12.55
CA GLU A 135 3.42 -29.60 -11.59
C GLU A 135 3.99 -28.22 -11.23
N ALA A 136 4.09 -27.32 -12.22
CA ALA A 136 4.54 -25.97 -12.00
C ALA A 136 3.54 -25.18 -11.13
N LEU A 137 2.24 -25.32 -11.36
CA LEU A 137 1.19 -24.71 -10.53
C LEU A 137 1.10 -25.35 -9.14
N ALA A 138 1.19 -26.68 -9.03
CA ALA A 138 1.20 -27.36 -7.75
C ALA A 138 2.41 -26.97 -6.89
N SER A 139 3.60 -26.82 -7.50
CA SER A 139 4.81 -26.37 -6.81
C SER A 139 4.72 -24.89 -6.42
N ALA A 140 4.20 -24.03 -7.31
CA ALA A 140 3.97 -22.62 -7.03
C ALA A 140 2.91 -22.43 -5.92
N LEU A 141 1.81 -23.19 -5.97
CA LEU A 141 0.79 -23.20 -4.93
C LEU A 141 1.36 -23.65 -3.58
N LYS A 142 2.14 -24.73 -3.53
CA LYS A 142 2.81 -25.16 -2.28
C LYS A 142 3.77 -24.11 -1.73
N GLN A 143 4.47 -23.36 -2.57
CA GLN A 143 5.38 -22.30 -2.14
C GLN A 143 4.65 -21.03 -1.66
N VAL A 144 3.52 -20.71 -2.27
CA VAL A 144 2.72 -19.52 -1.90
C VAL A 144 1.84 -19.80 -0.67
N ILE A 145 1.46 -21.05 -0.44
CA ILE A 145 0.51 -21.47 0.61
C ILE A 145 1.25 -22.18 1.76
N ASP A 146 2.34 -21.63 2.18
CA ASP A 146 2.84 -21.96 3.51
C ASP A 146 2.00 -21.17 4.54
N ILE A 147 0.93 -21.86 5.03
CA ILE A 147 -0.04 -21.29 5.99
C ILE A 147 0.67 -20.86 7.28
N GLU A 148 1.75 -21.55 7.65
CA GLU A 148 2.57 -21.20 8.81
C GLU A 148 3.29 -19.87 8.59
N SER A 149 3.79 -19.63 7.38
CA SER A 149 4.35 -18.35 6.95
C SER A 149 3.29 -17.23 6.92
N LEU A 150 2.07 -17.49 6.45
CA LEU A 150 1.00 -16.50 6.45
C LEU A 150 0.59 -16.11 7.88
N ASN A 151 0.41 -17.06 8.78
CA ASN A 151 0.13 -16.79 10.19
C ASN A 151 1.26 -15.97 10.85
N THR A 152 2.51 -16.31 10.53
CA THR A 152 3.69 -15.60 11.03
C THR A 152 3.74 -14.15 10.50
N VAL A 153 3.43 -13.94 9.23
CA VAL A 153 3.36 -12.61 8.63
C VAL A 153 2.27 -11.77 9.28
N PHE A 154 1.05 -12.31 9.47
CA PHE A 154 -0.02 -11.58 10.15
C PHE A 154 0.29 -11.29 11.61
N ALA A 155 0.80 -12.25 12.37
CA ALA A 155 1.25 -12.03 13.74
C ALA A 155 2.34 -10.96 13.81
N SER A 156 3.26 -10.95 12.84
CA SER A 156 4.30 -9.94 12.72
C SER A 156 3.71 -8.56 12.44
N ILE A 157 2.72 -8.44 11.55
CA ILE A 157 2.03 -7.16 11.26
C ILE A 157 1.33 -6.64 12.52
N VAL A 158 0.58 -7.49 13.22
CA VAL A 158 -0.09 -7.11 14.47
C VAL A 158 0.92 -6.67 15.52
N ASN A 159 2.00 -7.41 15.71
CA ASN A 159 3.07 -7.07 16.65
C ASN A 159 3.79 -5.77 16.26
N VAL A 160 4.04 -5.53 14.97
CA VAL A 160 4.61 -4.27 14.47
C VAL A 160 3.68 -3.10 14.77
N VAL A 161 2.38 -3.22 14.57
CA VAL A 161 1.40 -2.18 14.90
C VAL A 161 1.38 -1.91 16.41
N LEU A 162 1.34 -2.95 17.24
CA LEU A 162 1.31 -2.82 18.71
C LEU A 162 2.63 -2.25 19.27
N SER A 163 3.77 -2.65 18.71
CA SER A 163 5.09 -2.12 19.12
C SER A 163 5.38 -0.72 18.58
N SER A 164 4.56 -0.23 17.64
CA SER A 164 4.78 1.05 16.95
C SER A 164 3.99 2.21 17.55
N VAL A 165 3.54 2.15 18.80
CA VAL A 165 2.77 3.23 19.44
C VAL A 165 3.53 4.57 19.34
N ILE A 166 4.85 4.56 19.55
CA ILE A 166 5.69 5.77 19.42
C ILE A 166 5.69 6.28 17.98
N ALA A 167 5.78 5.38 16.99
CA ALA A 167 5.76 5.75 15.58
C ALA A 167 4.40 6.33 15.19
N ILE A 168 3.30 5.69 15.58
CA ILE A 168 1.93 6.15 15.33
C ILE A 168 1.71 7.53 15.96
N PHE A 169 2.09 7.69 17.21
CA PHE A 169 2.00 8.98 17.91
C PHE A 169 2.83 10.05 17.18
N SER A 170 4.08 9.76 16.83
CA SER A 170 4.98 10.69 16.18
C SER A 170 4.44 11.09 14.78
N ILE A 171 4.02 10.12 13.98
CA ILE A 171 3.44 10.37 12.65
C ILE A 171 2.17 11.22 12.80
N THR A 172 1.29 10.88 13.73
CA THR A 172 0.05 11.61 14.00
C THR A 172 0.33 13.06 14.37
N PHE A 173 1.26 13.26 15.30
CA PHE A 173 1.66 14.57 15.78
C PHE A 173 2.28 15.44 14.68
N ILE A 174 3.24 14.90 13.94
CA ILE A 174 3.90 15.62 12.84
C ILE A 174 2.89 15.94 11.74
N THR A 175 2.02 14.98 11.37
CA THR A 175 0.97 15.18 10.36
C THR A 175 0.02 16.30 10.78
N PHE A 176 -0.38 16.34 12.06
CA PHE A 176 -1.22 17.42 12.58
C PHE A 176 -0.59 18.79 12.35
N PHE A 177 0.69 18.97 12.67
CA PHE A 177 1.38 20.25 12.48
C PHE A 177 1.53 20.60 11.01
N PHE A 178 1.83 19.64 10.15
CA PHE A 178 1.90 19.87 8.70
C PHE A 178 0.54 20.25 8.08
N LEU A 179 -0.56 19.71 8.60
CA LEU A 179 -1.92 20.09 8.18
C LEU A 179 -2.35 21.44 8.74
N ARG A 180 -1.97 21.74 9.98
CA ARG A 180 -2.31 22.98 10.66
C ARG A 180 -1.58 24.18 10.06
N ASP A 181 -0.26 24.05 9.91
CA ASP A 181 0.63 25.16 9.51
C ASP A 181 1.03 25.00 8.04
N GLU A 182 0.32 25.73 7.17
CA GLU A 182 0.61 25.74 5.73
C GLU A 182 2.01 26.32 5.50
N GLY A 183 2.88 25.50 4.94
CA GLY A 183 4.26 25.91 4.68
C GLY A 183 5.29 25.46 5.70
N LEU A 184 4.90 24.86 6.85
CA LEU A 184 5.86 24.37 7.83
C LEU A 184 6.85 23.35 7.21
N PHE A 185 6.34 22.42 6.39
CA PHE A 185 7.17 21.47 5.67
C PHE A 185 8.14 22.18 4.70
N TYR A 186 7.66 23.18 3.98
CA TYR A 186 8.47 24.01 3.08
C TYR A 186 9.56 24.77 3.83
N ALA A 187 9.18 25.44 4.92
CA ALA A 187 10.11 26.20 5.76
C ALA A 187 11.20 25.29 6.34
N MET A 188 10.84 24.07 6.77
CA MET A 188 11.78 23.11 7.30
C MET A 188 12.81 22.67 6.24
N ILE A 189 12.35 22.39 5.02
CA ILE A 189 13.26 21.97 3.93
C ILE A 189 14.12 23.15 3.46
N THR A 190 13.53 24.32 3.22
CA THR A 190 14.29 25.50 2.75
C THR A 190 15.33 25.96 3.76
N ALA A 191 15.05 25.86 5.06
CA ALA A 191 16.01 26.20 6.11
C ALA A 191 17.31 25.36 6.10
N MET A 192 17.29 24.20 5.46
CA MET A 192 18.48 23.34 5.31
C MET A 192 19.43 23.82 4.21
N PHE A 193 19.02 24.78 3.39
CA PHE A 193 19.75 25.25 2.22
C PHE A 193 20.03 26.76 2.27
N PRO A 194 21.13 27.23 1.63
CA PRO A 194 21.40 28.66 1.49
C PRO A 194 20.28 29.41 0.75
N GLU A 195 20.02 30.64 1.13
CA GLU A 195 18.92 31.50 0.60
C GLU A 195 18.85 31.55 -0.94
N ARG A 196 20.01 31.54 -1.61
CA ARG A 196 20.09 31.55 -3.08
C ARG A 196 19.37 30.38 -3.77
N TYR A 197 19.08 29.29 -3.06
CA TYR A 197 18.40 28.11 -3.61
C TYR A 197 16.93 28.03 -3.19
N HIS A 198 16.45 28.87 -2.27
CA HIS A 198 15.11 28.76 -1.69
C HIS A 198 14.01 28.79 -2.76
N GLU A 199 14.11 29.67 -3.76
CA GLU A 199 13.12 29.76 -4.83
C GLU A 199 13.06 28.48 -5.67
N ASN A 200 14.20 27.93 -6.04
CA ASN A 200 14.27 26.69 -6.82
C ASN A 200 13.74 25.49 -6.03
N ILE A 201 14.06 25.44 -4.74
CA ILE A 201 13.59 24.38 -3.83
C ILE A 201 12.08 24.47 -3.65
N THR A 202 11.54 25.68 -3.44
CA THR A 202 10.09 25.88 -3.31
C THR A 202 9.36 25.45 -4.57
N ARG A 203 9.84 25.81 -5.76
CA ARG A 203 9.25 25.35 -7.03
C ARG A 203 9.30 23.83 -7.18
N ALA A 204 10.41 23.20 -6.78
CA ALA A 204 10.54 21.75 -6.80
C ALA A 204 9.54 21.10 -5.82
N LEU A 205 9.42 21.63 -4.59
CA LEU A 205 8.48 21.15 -3.59
C LEU A 205 7.02 21.31 -4.05
N ASP A 206 6.67 22.44 -4.68
CA ASP A 206 5.34 22.66 -5.25
C ASP A 206 5.02 21.60 -6.32
N SER A 207 5.97 21.34 -7.22
CA SER A 207 5.80 20.32 -8.26
C SER A 207 5.63 18.92 -7.66
N VAL A 208 6.49 18.54 -6.72
CA VAL A 208 6.43 17.24 -6.04
C VAL A 208 5.13 17.08 -5.25
N THR A 209 4.74 18.11 -4.48
CA THR A 209 3.50 18.09 -3.69
C THR A 209 2.27 17.96 -4.56
N LEU A 210 2.23 18.69 -5.68
CA LEU A 210 1.13 18.60 -6.64
C LEU A 210 1.04 17.23 -7.30
N LEU A 211 2.19 16.67 -7.72
CA LEU A 211 2.26 15.33 -8.31
C LEU A 211 1.83 14.26 -7.31
N LEU A 212 2.34 14.32 -6.07
CA LEU A 212 1.95 13.39 -5.00
C LEU A 212 0.45 13.48 -4.70
N ALA A 213 -0.10 14.70 -4.56
CA ALA A 213 -1.52 14.88 -4.30
C ALA A 213 -2.39 14.26 -5.40
N ARG A 214 -2.04 14.47 -6.67
CA ARG A 214 -2.74 13.88 -7.82
C ARG A 214 -2.59 12.36 -7.86
N TYR A 215 -1.37 11.87 -7.65
CA TYR A 215 -1.08 10.43 -7.61
C TYR A 215 -1.90 9.72 -6.53
N PHE A 216 -1.84 10.19 -5.28
CA PHE A 216 -2.57 9.55 -4.19
C PHE A 216 -4.09 9.64 -4.35
N THR A 217 -4.60 10.76 -4.84
CA THR A 217 -6.04 10.89 -5.14
C THR A 217 -6.44 9.92 -6.25
N GLY A 218 -5.61 9.80 -7.29
CA GLY A 218 -5.84 8.86 -8.40
C GLY A 218 -5.85 7.41 -7.92
N ILE A 219 -4.79 6.98 -7.21
CA ILE A 219 -4.66 5.58 -6.77
C ILE A 219 -5.72 5.19 -5.74
N LEU A 220 -6.12 6.09 -4.83
CA LEU A 220 -7.22 5.82 -3.90
C LEU A 220 -8.56 5.68 -4.63
N SER A 221 -8.82 6.55 -5.63
CA SER A 221 -10.05 6.46 -6.44
C SER A 221 -10.06 5.18 -7.27
N GLU A 222 -8.94 4.82 -7.88
CA GLU A 222 -8.75 3.58 -8.64
C GLU A 222 -8.93 2.35 -7.75
N SER A 223 -8.30 2.32 -6.58
CA SER A 223 -8.42 1.23 -5.61
C SER A 223 -9.86 1.02 -5.15
N LEU A 224 -10.56 2.10 -4.86
CA LEU A 224 -11.98 2.04 -4.48
C LEU A 224 -12.85 1.51 -5.63
N LEU A 225 -12.64 2.03 -6.84
CA LEU A 225 -13.35 1.58 -8.03
C LEU A 225 -13.10 0.11 -8.31
N LEU A 226 -11.83 -0.33 -8.23
CA LEU A 226 -11.43 -1.72 -8.43
C LEU A 226 -12.08 -2.62 -7.37
N MET A 227 -12.07 -2.23 -6.10
CA MET A 227 -12.71 -2.96 -5.02
C MET A 227 -14.21 -3.20 -5.32
N VAL A 228 -14.92 -2.15 -5.69
CA VAL A 228 -16.36 -2.23 -6.00
C VAL A 228 -16.59 -3.05 -7.27
N ALA A 229 -15.87 -2.76 -8.36
CA ALA A 229 -16.04 -3.43 -9.65
C ALA A 229 -15.77 -4.94 -9.55
N VAL A 230 -14.67 -5.34 -8.90
CA VAL A 230 -14.33 -6.76 -8.72
C VAL A 230 -15.36 -7.45 -7.83
N SER A 231 -15.78 -6.84 -6.71
CA SER A 231 -16.81 -7.41 -5.84
C SER A 231 -18.11 -7.65 -6.59
N LEU A 232 -18.59 -6.66 -7.34
CA LEU A 232 -19.82 -6.77 -8.12
C LEU A 232 -19.71 -7.84 -9.24
N THR A 233 -18.57 -7.89 -9.92
CA THR A 233 -18.32 -8.88 -10.97
C THR A 233 -18.35 -10.30 -10.39
N MET A 234 -17.67 -10.55 -9.26
CA MET A 234 -17.67 -11.86 -8.60
C MET A 234 -19.06 -12.25 -8.10
N MET A 235 -19.83 -11.29 -7.57
CA MET A 235 -21.24 -11.54 -7.22
C MET A 235 -22.10 -11.88 -8.43
N ALA A 236 -21.89 -11.22 -9.58
CA ALA A 236 -22.60 -11.51 -10.81
C ALA A 236 -22.29 -12.93 -11.35
N PHE A 237 -21.09 -13.44 -11.09
CA PHE A 237 -20.73 -14.85 -11.36
C PHE A 237 -21.29 -15.85 -10.34
N GLY A 238 -22.11 -15.41 -9.39
CA GLY A 238 -22.76 -16.28 -8.40
C GLY A 238 -21.94 -16.58 -7.16
N MET A 239 -20.84 -15.88 -6.94
CA MET A 239 -20.07 -15.98 -5.70
C MET A 239 -20.82 -15.36 -4.52
N LYS A 240 -20.69 -15.94 -3.32
CA LYS A 240 -21.28 -15.39 -2.10
C LYS A 240 -20.75 -13.96 -1.84
N ALA A 241 -21.60 -13.06 -1.39
CA ALA A 241 -21.26 -11.65 -1.18
C ALA A 241 -20.02 -11.45 -0.29
N ALA A 242 -19.85 -12.27 0.75
CA ALA A 242 -18.68 -12.19 1.64
C ALA A 242 -17.36 -12.53 0.92
N ASP A 243 -17.36 -13.54 0.06
CA ASP A 243 -16.19 -14.00 -0.68
C ASP A 243 -15.85 -13.02 -1.81
N ALA A 244 -16.87 -12.54 -2.52
CA ALA A 244 -16.73 -11.52 -3.54
C ALA A 244 -16.20 -10.19 -2.95
N ALA A 245 -16.70 -9.78 -1.79
CA ALA A 245 -16.23 -8.60 -1.08
C ALA A 245 -14.77 -8.77 -0.59
N PHE A 246 -14.40 -9.97 -0.14
CA PHE A 246 -13.03 -10.28 0.23
C PHE A 246 -12.06 -10.12 -0.95
N ILE A 247 -12.38 -10.73 -2.10
CA ILE A 247 -11.57 -10.62 -3.31
C ILE A 247 -11.44 -9.16 -3.75
N GLY A 248 -12.55 -8.44 -3.83
CA GLY A 248 -12.54 -7.03 -4.20
C GLY A 248 -11.73 -6.17 -3.23
N LEU A 249 -11.84 -6.42 -1.91
CA LEU A 249 -11.08 -5.71 -0.89
C LEU A 249 -9.58 -5.99 -1.03
N VAL A 250 -9.17 -7.25 -1.20
CA VAL A 250 -7.77 -7.62 -1.40
C VAL A 250 -7.21 -6.95 -2.66
N MET A 251 -7.95 -7.02 -3.77
CA MET A 251 -7.54 -6.37 -5.03
C MET A 251 -7.40 -4.85 -4.86
N GLY A 252 -8.37 -4.20 -4.23
CA GLY A 252 -8.35 -2.75 -4.03
C GLY A 252 -7.24 -2.30 -3.08
N VAL A 253 -7.04 -3.00 -1.96
CA VAL A 253 -5.97 -2.65 -0.99
C VAL A 253 -4.59 -2.88 -1.58
N MET A 254 -4.39 -4.02 -2.22
CA MET A 254 -3.10 -4.35 -2.84
C MET A 254 -2.76 -3.43 -4.03
N ASN A 255 -3.77 -2.87 -4.72
CA ASN A 255 -3.58 -1.93 -5.82
C ASN A 255 -2.88 -0.62 -5.41
N VAL A 256 -2.84 -0.30 -4.12
CA VAL A 256 -2.07 0.85 -3.60
C VAL A 256 -0.57 0.72 -3.91
N VAL A 257 -0.07 -0.51 -4.06
CA VAL A 257 1.30 -0.79 -4.48
C VAL A 257 1.33 -1.08 -5.98
N PRO A 258 1.89 -0.16 -6.81
CA PRO A 258 1.92 -0.35 -8.26
C PRO A 258 2.57 -1.68 -8.65
N TYR A 259 1.98 -2.36 -9.62
CA TYR A 259 2.42 -3.66 -10.17
C TYR A 259 2.29 -4.84 -9.20
N ALA A 260 2.67 -4.70 -7.93
CA ALA A 260 2.56 -5.76 -6.95
C ALA A 260 1.09 -6.06 -6.58
N GLY A 261 0.26 -5.02 -6.53
CA GLY A 261 -1.15 -5.14 -6.19
C GLY A 261 -1.94 -6.07 -7.10
N PRO A 262 -1.98 -5.82 -8.42
CA PRO A 262 -2.68 -6.69 -9.37
C PRO A 262 -2.15 -8.13 -9.39
N LEU A 263 -0.84 -8.33 -9.24
CA LEU A 263 -0.24 -9.66 -9.20
C LEU A 263 -0.64 -10.43 -7.93
N ILE A 264 -0.41 -9.85 -6.75
CA ILE A 264 -0.74 -10.47 -5.46
C ILE A 264 -2.26 -10.65 -5.35
N GLY A 265 -3.02 -9.60 -5.66
CA GLY A 265 -4.47 -9.64 -5.65
C GLY A 265 -5.03 -10.68 -6.62
N GLY A 266 -4.45 -10.79 -7.82
CA GLY A 266 -4.82 -11.79 -8.80
C GLY A 266 -4.58 -13.22 -8.31
N VAL A 267 -3.38 -13.51 -7.78
CA VAL A 267 -3.06 -14.84 -7.20
C VAL A 267 -4.01 -15.19 -6.07
N VAL A 268 -4.24 -14.28 -5.13
CA VAL A 268 -5.17 -14.50 -4.01
C VAL A 268 -6.60 -14.72 -4.52
N SER A 269 -7.03 -13.95 -5.53
CA SER A 269 -8.37 -14.06 -6.11
C SER A 269 -8.60 -15.40 -6.80
N VAL A 270 -7.63 -15.86 -7.61
CA VAL A 270 -7.67 -17.17 -8.26
C VAL A 270 -7.74 -18.27 -7.19
N PHE A 271 -6.89 -18.18 -6.17
CA PHE A 271 -6.86 -19.17 -5.11
C PHE A 271 -8.19 -19.24 -4.33
N VAL A 272 -8.74 -18.11 -3.94
CA VAL A 272 -10.05 -18.07 -3.28
C VAL A 272 -11.16 -18.55 -4.22
N GLY A 273 -11.10 -18.23 -5.51
CA GLY A 273 -12.07 -18.67 -6.51
C GLY A 273 -12.09 -20.20 -6.70
N ILE A 274 -10.93 -20.86 -6.60
CA ILE A 274 -10.81 -22.31 -6.68
C ILE A 274 -11.42 -22.99 -5.45
N VAL A 275 -11.15 -22.45 -4.26
CA VAL A 275 -11.57 -23.04 -2.98
C VAL A 275 -13.04 -22.71 -2.65
N THR A 276 -13.59 -21.65 -3.23
CA THR A 276 -14.96 -21.22 -2.93
C THR A 276 -15.91 -21.66 -4.05
N PRO A 277 -16.96 -22.43 -3.75
CA PRO A 277 -17.90 -22.90 -4.77
C PRO A 277 -18.59 -21.71 -5.46
N ILE A 278 -18.47 -21.65 -6.78
CA ILE A 278 -19.12 -20.65 -7.63
C ILE A 278 -20.41 -21.26 -8.20
N GLY A 279 -21.55 -20.59 -8.02
CA GLY A 279 -22.79 -20.94 -8.72
C GLY A 279 -23.43 -22.29 -8.34
N GLY A 280 -23.26 -22.75 -7.11
CA GLY A 280 -23.91 -24.00 -6.63
C GLY A 280 -23.25 -25.29 -7.15
N MET A 281 -22.15 -25.23 -7.85
CA MET A 281 -21.30 -26.38 -8.08
C MET A 281 -20.55 -26.69 -6.79
N THR A 282 -21.11 -27.56 -6.00
CA THR A 282 -20.36 -28.27 -4.96
C THR A 282 -19.36 -29.14 -5.70
N VAL A 283 -18.08 -28.85 -5.55
CA VAL A 283 -17.03 -29.81 -5.87
C VAL A 283 -17.19 -30.92 -4.81
N GLY A 284 -17.98 -31.94 -5.17
CA GLY A 284 -18.16 -33.16 -4.40
C GLY A 284 -17.03 -34.13 -4.66
#